data_9789b789aaa8b8f805e6e2e96b1f1237
#
_entry.id   9789b789aaa8b8f805e6e2e96b1f1237
#
_cell.length_a   1.000
_cell.length_b   1.000
_cell.length_c   1.000
_cell.angle_alpha   90.00
_cell.angle_beta   90.00
_cell.angle_gamma   90.00
#
_symmetry.space_group_name_H-M   'P 1'
#
loop_
_entity.id
_entity.type
_entity.pdbx_description
1 polymer ?
#
loop_
_entity_poly.entity_id
_entity_poly.type
_entity_poly.pdbx_seq_one_letter_code
_entity_poly.pdbx_strand_id
1 'polypeptide(L)'
;TAHLVKDIQVEIWKKFLFICTISGIGGLTRVPMGKIRSSAYLFKMMQDTAQEIFNVAKAKGIALTEKHMKSVFEAIQNQGAEVTASTQRDIMEGKPSELNNFNGYIVREGKRLGVSVPVNEMIFECLLPTEKEARS
;
A
#
# COMPACT_ATOMS: atom_id res chain seq x y z
N THR A 1 -20.36 -14.11 -15.01
CA THR A 1 -19.47 -15.14 -15.53
C THR A 1 -18.12 -15.13 -14.81
N ALA A 2 -17.38 -16.22 -14.90
CA ALA A 2 -16.05 -16.33 -14.30
C ALA A 2 -15.08 -15.26 -14.83
N HIS A 3 -15.21 -14.91 -16.11
CA HIS A 3 -14.38 -13.90 -16.74
C HIS A 3 -14.63 -12.51 -16.14
N LEU A 4 -15.89 -12.16 -15.93
CA LEU A 4 -16.27 -10.89 -15.31
C LEU A 4 -15.77 -10.80 -13.86
N VAL A 5 -15.86 -11.90 -13.10
CA VAL A 5 -15.38 -11.94 -11.72
C VAL A 5 -13.87 -11.71 -11.68
N LYS A 6 -13.11 -12.31 -12.59
CA LYS A 6 -11.66 -12.09 -12.70
C LYS A 6 -11.32 -10.62 -12.96
N ASP A 7 -12.03 -9.98 -13.88
CA ASP A 7 -11.81 -8.58 -14.22
C ASP A 7 -12.11 -7.66 -13.04
N ILE A 8 -13.17 -7.94 -12.29
CA ILE A 8 -13.54 -7.18 -11.10
C ILE A 8 -12.44 -7.32 -10.03
N GLN A 9 -11.95 -8.54 -9.80
CA GLN A 9 -10.88 -8.76 -8.83
C GLN A 9 -9.60 -8.00 -9.20
N VAL A 10 -9.24 -7.99 -10.48
CA VAL A 10 -8.06 -7.26 -10.96
C VAL A 10 -8.20 -5.77 -10.66
N GLU A 11 -9.37 -5.18 -10.97
CA GLU A 11 -9.60 -3.76 -10.72
C GLU A 11 -9.57 -3.42 -9.24
N ILE A 12 -10.14 -4.27 -8.38
CA ILE A 12 -10.11 -4.09 -6.94
C ILE A 12 -8.66 -4.12 -6.44
N TRP A 13 -7.87 -5.09 -6.90
CA TRP A 13 -6.49 -5.23 -6.45
C TRP A 13 -5.56 -4.15 -7.00
N LYS A 14 -5.82 -3.63 -8.20
CA LYS A 14 -5.09 -2.46 -8.72
C LYS A 14 -5.31 -1.26 -7.81
N LYS A 15 -6.55 -1.02 -7.45
CA LYS A 15 -6.90 0.09 -6.55
C LYS A 15 -6.28 -0.11 -5.16
N PHE A 16 -6.36 -1.33 -4.63
CA PHE A 16 -5.77 -1.67 -3.34
C PHE A 16 -4.25 -1.48 -3.36
N LEU A 17 -3.60 -1.95 -4.42
CA LEU A 17 -2.16 -1.81 -4.60
C LEU A 17 -1.75 -0.33 -4.56
N PHE A 18 -2.47 0.52 -5.30
CA PHE A 18 -2.22 1.96 -5.33
C PHE A 18 -2.39 2.58 -3.93
N ILE A 19 -3.56 2.38 -3.31
CA ILE A 19 -3.90 3.02 -2.04
C ILE A 19 -2.99 2.53 -0.91
N CYS A 20 -2.76 1.23 -0.83
CA CYS A 20 -1.94 0.65 0.24
C CYS A 20 -0.49 1.15 0.16
N THR A 21 0.05 1.22 -1.07
CA THR A 21 1.41 1.67 -1.29
C THR A 21 1.61 3.12 -0.86
N ILE A 22 0.75 4.03 -1.33
CA ILE A 22 0.92 5.45 -1.00
C ILE A 22 0.58 5.75 0.45
N SER A 23 -0.42 5.06 1.02
CA SER A 23 -0.83 5.28 2.41
C SER A 23 0.24 4.82 3.39
N GLY A 24 0.88 3.69 3.12
CA GLY A 24 1.92 3.15 4.01
C GLY A 24 3.15 4.05 4.06
N ILE A 25 3.69 4.39 2.91
CA ILE A 25 4.88 5.25 2.82
C ILE A 25 4.55 6.66 3.30
N GLY A 26 3.39 7.19 2.91
CA GLY A 26 2.96 8.51 3.34
C GLY A 26 2.73 8.60 4.84
N GLY A 27 2.09 7.59 5.43
CA GLY A 27 1.85 7.55 6.88
C GLY A 27 3.14 7.45 7.67
N LEU A 28 4.09 6.65 7.18
CA LEU A 28 5.37 6.46 7.85
C LEU A 28 6.23 7.73 7.80
N THR A 29 6.30 8.38 6.63
CA THR A 29 7.18 9.53 6.41
C THR A 29 6.52 10.87 6.76
N ARG A 30 5.19 10.94 6.72
CA ARG A 30 4.39 12.13 7.04
C ARG A 30 4.64 13.30 6.08
N VAL A 31 5.08 12.99 4.85
CA VAL A 31 5.37 14.02 3.82
C VAL A 31 4.51 13.79 2.58
N PRO A 32 4.28 14.84 1.77
CA PRO A 32 3.47 14.71 0.55
C PRO A 32 4.23 13.97 -0.55
N MET A 33 3.49 13.58 -1.57
CA MET A 33 3.98 12.71 -2.66
C MET A 33 5.22 13.25 -3.35
N GLY A 34 5.31 14.57 -3.57
CA GLY A 34 6.47 15.16 -4.23
C GLY A 34 7.78 14.87 -3.52
N LYS A 35 7.76 14.90 -2.18
CA LYS A 35 8.95 14.61 -1.37
C LYS A 35 9.30 13.12 -1.39
N ILE A 36 8.30 12.27 -1.44
CA ILE A 36 8.54 10.82 -1.55
C ILE A 36 9.19 10.51 -2.90
N ARG A 37 8.63 11.02 -3.99
CA ARG A 37 9.13 10.76 -5.34
C ARG A 37 10.54 11.31 -5.57
N SER A 38 10.89 12.41 -4.92
CA SER A 38 12.21 13.02 -5.10
C SER A 38 13.31 12.37 -4.26
N SER A 39 12.93 11.52 -3.31
CA SER A 39 13.91 10.78 -2.50
C SER A 39 14.13 9.41 -3.15
N ALA A 40 15.36 9.14 -3.60
CA ALA A 40 15.67 7.85 -4.20
C ALA A 40 15.39 6.70 -3.24
N TYR A 41 15.70 6.88 -1.97
CA TYR A 41 15.45 5.86 -0.94
C TYR A 41 13.96 5.60 -0.74
N LEU A 42 13.16 6.67 -0.58
CA LEU A 42 11.72 6.53 -0.35
C LEU A 42 11.00 5.99 -1.58
N PHE A 43 11.45 6.39 -2.77
CA PHE A 43 10.87 5.85 -4.00
C PHE A 43 11.14 4.35 -4.11
N LYS A 44 12.35 3.90 -3.75
CA LYS A 44 12.68 2.48 -3.72
C LYS A 44 11.83 1.72 -2.70
N MET A 45 11.62 2.30 -1.51
CA MET A 45 10.72 1.70 -0.51
C MET A 45 9.31 1.56 -1.04
N MET A 46 8.85 2.56 -1.77
CA MET A 46 7.52 2.54 -2.38
C MET A 46 7.42 1.41 -3.42
N GLN A 47 8.44 1.25 -4.24
CA GLN A 47 8.51 0.16 -5.22
C GLN A 47 8.51 -1.21 -4.52
N ASP A 48 9.28 -1.35 -3.45
CA ASP A 48 9.35 -2.60 -2.70
C ASP A 48 8.03 -2.93 -2.01
N THR A 49 7.38 -1.91 -1.44
CA THR A 49 6.05 -2.06 -0.84
C THR A 49 5.06 -2.62 -1.87
N ALA A 50 5.03 -2.00 -3.05
CA ALA A 50 4.13 -2.41 -4.12
C ALA A 50 4.45 -3.81 -4.62
N GLN A 51 5.71 -4.15 -4.76
CA GLN A 51 6.13 -5.47 -5.23
C GLN A 51 5.67 -6.58 -4.27
N GLU A 52 5.78 -6.34 -2.96
CA GLU A 52 5.31 -7.29 -1.96
C GLU A 52 3.79 -7.50 -2.05
N ILE A 53 3.04 -6.42 -2.22
CA ILE A 53 1.58 -6.50 -2.38
C ILE A 53 1.23 -7.28 -3.64
N PHE A 54 1.93 -7.02 -4.74
CA PHE A 54 1.78 -7.73 -6.00
C PHE A 54 2.03 -9.24 -5.80
N ASN A 55 3.07 -9.59 -5.06
CA ASN A 55 3.42 -10.99 -4.79
C ASN A 55 2.32 -11.69 -3.98
N VAL A 56 1.73 -10.99 -3.01
CA VAL A 56 0.59 -11.52 -2.24
C VAL A 56 -0.61 -11.74 -3.16
N ALA A 57 -0.92 -10.77 -4.01
CA ALA A 57 -2.03 -10.88 -4.95
C ALA A 57 -1.85 -12.11 -5.86
N LYS A 58 -0.65 -12.31 -6.39
CA LYS A 58 -0.36 -13.48 -7.23
C LYS A 58 -0.52 -14.78 -6.47
N ALA A 59 -0.06 -14.84 -5.24
CA ALA A 59 -0.21 -16.04 -4.39
C ALA A 59 -1.68 -16.34 -4.10
N LYS A 60 -2.55 -15.32 -4.10
CA LYS A 60 -3.99 -15.49 -3.95
C LYS A 60 -4.70 -15.88 -5.24
N GLY A 61 -3.97 -15.96 -6.36
CA GLY A 61 -4.55 -16.29 -7.65
C GLY A 61 -5.19 -15.10 -8.38
N ILE A 62 -4.89 -13.88 -7.95
CA ILE A 62 -5.38 -12.68 -8.62
C ILE A 62 -4.57 -12.47 -9.91
N ALA A 63 -5.26 -12.17 -11.01
CA ALA A 63 -4.64 -12.08 -12.33
C ALA A 63 -3.98 -10.72 -12.59
N LEU A 64 -3.23 -10.20 -11.61
CA LEU A 64 -2.42 -9.00 -11.80
C LEU A 64 -1.19 -9.32 -12.62
N THR A 65 -0.82 -8.38 -13.50
CA THR A 65 0.36 -8.51 -14.38
C THR A 65 1.29 -7.32 -14.18
N GLU A 66 2.47 -7.42 -14.80
CA GLU A 66 3.43 -6.30 -14.79
C GLU A 66 2.85 -5.04 -15.44
N LYS A 67 1.93 -5.19 -16.40
CA LYS A 67 1.23 -4.04 -16.99
C LYS A 67 0.39 -3.30 -15.95
N HIS A 68 -0.27 -4.04 -15.07
CA HIS A 68 -1.06 -3.44 -14.00
C HIS A 68 -0.16 -2.71 -13.01
N MET A 69 0.98 -3.30 -12.67
CA MET A 69 1.97 -2.66 -11.81
C MET A 69 2.46 -1.34 -12.42
N LYS A 70 2.78 -1.37 -13.70
CA LYS A 70 3.22 -0.17 -14.43
C LYS A 70 2.14 0.91 -14.41
N SER A 71 0.88 0.52 -14.64
CA SER A 71 -0.26 1.44 -14.60
C SER A 71 -0.41 2.10 -13.22
N VAL A 72 -0.23 1.34 -12.15
CA VAL A 72 -0.29 1.87 -10.78
C VAL A 72 0.82 2.90 -10.56
N PHE A 73 2.04 2.62 -11.00
CA PHE A 73 3.15 3.57 -10.85
C PHE A 73 2.99 4.81 -11.72
N GLU A 74 2.39 4.67 -12.90
CA GLU A 74 2.04 5.85 -13.71
C GLU A 74 1.05 6.75 -12.98
N ALA A 75 0.05 6.16 -12.30
CA ALA A 75 -0.90 6.93 -11.50
C ALA A 75 -0.19 7.64 -10.33
N ILE A 76 0.76 6.97 -9.67
CA ILE A 76 1.55 7.56 -8.59
C ILE A 76 2.38 8.74 -9.12
N GLN A 77 3.01 8.57 -10.28
CA GLN A 77 3.83 9.62 -10.90
C GLN A 77 2.99 10.84 -11.31
N ASN A 78 1.71 10.61 -11.62
CA ASN A 78 0.82 11.70 -12.06
C ASN A 78 0.13 12.42 -10.91
N GLN A 79 0.34 12.01 -9.67
CA GLN A 79 -0.22 12.72 -8.52
C GLN A 79 0.48 14.08 -8.33
N GLY A 80 -0.27 15.08 -7.85
CA GLY A 80 0.29 16.37 -7.51
C GLY A 80 1.34 16.26 -6.40
N ALA A 81 2.32 17.14 -6.40
CA ALA A 81 3.43 17.10 -5.45
C ALA A 81 2.99 17.26 -4.01
N GLU A 82 1.89 17.99 -3.75
CA GLU A 82 1.37 18.24 -2.40
C GLU A 82 0.30 17.24 -1.94
N VAL A 83 0.00 16.24 -2.77
CA VAL A 83 -1.03 15.24 -2.44
C VAL A 83 -0.59 14.35 -1.27
N THR A 84 -1.53 14.11 -0.35
CA THR A 84 -1.37 13.17 0.76
C THR A 84 -2.53 12.19 0.73
N ALA A 85 -2.28 10.95 1.17
CA ALA A 85 -3.34 9.94 1.28
C ALA A 85 -4.23 10.22 2.48
N SER A 86 -5.52 9.83 2.42
CA SER A 86 -6.44 10.03 3.54
C SER A 86 -6.00 9.30 4.79
N THR A 87 -5.53 8.06 4.66
CA THR A 87 -4.99 7.30 5.79
C THR A 87 -3.77 8.00 6.40
N GLN A 88 -2.91 8.57 5.57
CA GLN A 88 -1.78 9.36 6.03
C GLN A 88 -2.24 10.54 6.87
N ARG A 89 -3.26 11.26 6.42
CA ARG A 89 -3.81 12.41 7.17
C ARG A 89 -4.40 11.97 8.51
N ASP A 90 -5.12 10.84 8.54
CA ASP A 90 -5.64 10.30 9.79
C ASP A 90 -4.50 10.00 10.77
N ILE A 91 -3.44 9.36 10.30
CA ILE A 91 -2.28 9.05 11.13
C ILE A 91 -1.63 10.34 11.66
N MET A 92 -1.46 11.34 10.80
CA MET A 92 -0.85 12.60 11.18
C MET A 92 -1.68 13.38 12.21
N GLU A 93 -3.00 13.21 12.19
CA GLU A 93 -3.93 13.87 13.11
C GLU A 93 -4.21 13.04 14.35
N GLY A 94 -3.60 11.88 14.50
CA GLY A 94 -3.82 11.01 15.66
C GLY A 94 -5.18 10.32 15.67
N LYS A 95 -5.81 10.19 14.50
CA LYS A 95 -7.12 9.55 14.37
C LYS A 95 -6.98 8.08 13.97
N PRO A 96 -7.99 7.24 14.29
CA PRO A 96 -8.02 5.88 13.74
C PRO A 96 -7.95 5.91 12.22
N SER A 97 -7.14 5.01 11.66
CA SER A 97 -6.89 4.95 10.22
C SER A 97 -7.20 3.57 9.66
N GLU A 98 -6.96 3.39 8.36
CA GLU A 98 -7.12 2.12 7.66
C GLU A 98 -5.85 1.27 7.68
N LEU A 99 -4.88 1.60 8.52
CA LEU A 99 -3.59 0.89 8.58
C LEU A 99 -3.77 -0.63 8.67
N ASN A 100 -4.65 -1.08 9.56
CA ASN A 100 -4.87 -2.52 9.78
C ASN A 100 -5.49 -3.21 8.58
N ASN A 101 -6.32 -2.50 7.80
CA ASN A 101 -6.97 -3.04 6.60
C ASN A 101 -6.08 -2.95 5.36
N PHE A 102 -5.03 -2.15 5.39
CA PHE A 102 -4.09 -1.98 4.28
C PHE A 102 -2.81 -2.79 4.54
N ASN A 103 -1.76 -2.16 5.09
CA ASN A 103 -0.49 -2.87 5.31
C ASN A 103 -0.66 -4.04 6.28
N GLY A 104 -1.52 -3.90 7.30
CA GLY A 104 -1.81 -4.99 8.23
C GLY A 104 -2.42 -6.21 7.55
N TYR A 105 -3.34 -5.99 6.62
CA TYR A 105 -3.93 -7.07 5.82
C TYR A 105 -2.85 -7.80 5.02
N ILE A 106 -1.96 -7.05 4.37
CA ILE A 106 -0.87 -7.63 3.57
C ILE A 106 0.06 -8.47 4.46
N VAL A 107 0.36 -7.99 5.66
CA VAL A 107 1.19 -8.75 6.61
C VAL A 107 0.54 -10.08 6.97
N ARG A 108 -0.76 -10.05 7.30
CA ARG A 108 -1.51 -11.26 7.66
C ARG A 108 -1.59 -12.25 6.50
N GLU A 109 -1.89 -11.75 5.29
CA GLU A 109 -2.00 -12.61 4.11
C GLU A 109 -0.64 -13.15 3.68
N GLY A 110 0.41 -12.36 3.82
CA GLY A 110 1.77 -12.83 3.56
C GLY A 110 2.12 -14.02 4.45
N LYS A 111 1.82 -13.93 5.73
CA LYS A 111 2.04 -15.05 6.67
C LYS A 111 1.23 -16.27 6.30
N ARG A 112 -0.04 -16.07 5.99
CA ARG A 112 -0.95 -17.17 5.63
C ARG A 112 -0.49 -17.89 4.36
N LEU A 113 0.03 -17.16 3.39
CA LEU A 113 0.39 -17.67 2.06
C LEU A 113 1.87 -18.00 1.90
N GLY A 114 2.68 -17.75 2.93
CA GLY A 114 4.11 -17.99 2.85
C GLY A 114 4.85 -17.00 1.96
N VAL A 115 4.34 -15.78 1.84
CA VAL A 115 4.95 -14.70 1.03
C VAL A 115 5.63 -13.71 1.97
N SER A 116 6.92 -13.45 1.74
CA SER A 116 7.69 -12.49 2.53
C SER A 116 7.30 -11.06 2.18
N VAL A 117 6.95 -10.26 3.19
CA VAL A 117 6.53 -8.87 3.01
C VAL A 117 7.22 -7.95 4.05
N PRO A 118 8.57 -7.93 4.07
CA PRO A 118 9.30 -7.23 5.13
C PRO A 118 9.07 -5.72 5.16
N VAL A 119 8.89 -5.07 4.02
CA VAL A 119 8.66 -3.61 4.00
C VAL A 119 7.26 -3.28 4.52
N ASN A 120 6.24 -4.01 4.08
CA ASN A 120 4.88 -3.84 4.61
C ASN A 120 4.83 -4.12 6.12
N GLU A 121 5.55 -5.13 6.58
CA GLU A 121 5.62 -5.45 8.00
C GLU A 121 6.28 -4.32 8.79
N MET A 122 7.38 -3.77 8.30
CA MET A 122 8.07 -2.65 8.94
C MET A 122 7.15 -1.43 9.04
N ILE A 123 6.46 -1.09 7.96
CA ILE A 123 5.52 0.03 7.94
C ILE A 123 4.41 -0.20 8.98
N PHE A 124 3.80 -1.37 8.96
CA PHE A 124 2.71 -1.71 9.86
C PHE A 124 3.15 -1.67 11.32
N GLU A 125 4.26 -2.33 11.64
CA GLU A 125 4.74 -2.41 13.03
C GLU A 125 5.20 -1.05 13.56
N CYS A 126 5.80 -0.21 12.71
CA CYS A 126 6.21 1.14 13.12
C CYS A 126 5.02 2.05 13.42
N LEU A 127 3.91 1.87 12.73
CA LEU A 127 2.72 2.71 12.90
C LEU A 127 1.71 2.13 13.89
N LEU A 128 1.84 0.85 14.25
CA LEU A 128 0.87 0.17 15.09
C LEU A 128 0.69 0.82 16.48
N PRO A 129 1.76 1.25 17.18
CA PRO A 129 1.58 1.89 18.50
C PRO A 129 0.68 3.12 18.47
N THR A 130 0.85 4.00 17.49
CA THR A 130 0.01 5.20 17.37
C THR A 130 -1.42 4.84 16.96
N GLU A 131 -1.59 3.80 16.13
CA GLU A 131 -2.92 3.32 15.76
C GLU A 131 -3.67 2.77 16.96
N LYS A 132 -2.99 2.00 17.81
CA LYS A 132 -3.59 1.48 19.06
C LYS A 132 -3.99 2.63 19.99
N GLU A 133 -3.15 3.64 20.12
CA GLU A 133 -3.46 4.82 20.93
C GLU A 133 -4.68 5.55 20.39
N ALA A 134 -4.76 5.74 19.08
CA ALA A 134 -5.89 6.41 18.46
C ALA A 134 -7.22 5.70 18.68
N ARG A 135 -7.19 4.38 18.87
CA ARG A 135 -8.39 3.56 19.07
C ARG A 135 -8.72 3.27 20.52
N SER A 136 -7.89 3.72 21.44
CA SER A 136 -8.11 3.47 22.88
C SER A 136 -9.10 4.45 23.52
#